data_7f1e9376f280201323967ebcd4582f93
#
_entry.id   7f1e9376f280201323967ebcd4582f93
#
_cell.length_a   1.000
_cell.length_b   1.000
_cell.length_c   1.000
_cell.angle_alpha   90.00
_cell.angle_beta   90.00
_cell.angle_gamma   90.00
#
_symmetry.space_group_name_H-M   'P 1'
#
loop_
_entity.id
_entity.type
_entity.pdbx_description
1 polymer ?
#
loop_
_entity_poly.entity_id
_entity_poly.type
_entity_poly.pdbx_seq_one_letter_code
_entity_poly.pdbx_strand_id
1 'polypeptide(L)'
;NTRQHYGVGVTQILTRNLIATLNFETVTDEGFLNNPYRSVRYVDSGSALGYSFEPELYPETRTSNAVGLRARYFLPYRAALEAEYRFYTDTWEIEGHTASMTYVHPWGPFTFEGKFRYHDQTGAAFFRDIFSRSEATNFRGRDKELSPLTSYTFRGKVSYEFLEPNKGWGIFKRGTLNFSLDHLFVEYHEFSDITSGSLGDEALYELKANVYQVFVSFWY
;
A
#
# COMPACT_ATOMS: atom_id res chain seq x y z
N ASN A 1 6.56 8.32 -20.82
CA ASN A 1 5.96 7.05 -20.41
C ASN A 1 4.49 7.00 -20.83
N THR A 2 4.06 5.84 -21.32
CA THR A 2 2.66 5.56 -21.66
C THR A 2 2.12 4.60 -20.62
N ARG A 3 0.90 4.89 -20.12
CA ARG A 3 0.19 4.03 -19.17
C ARG A 3 -1.20 3.71 -19.71
N GLN A 4 -1.52 2.43 -19.77
CA GLN A 4 -2.84 1.91 -20.11
C GLN A 4 -3.41 1.20 -18.88
N HIS A 5 -4.66 1.49 -18.53
CA HIS A 5 -5.34 0.91 -17.39
C HIS A 5 -6.75 0.45 -17.77
N TYR A 6 -7.02 -0.81 -17.55
CA TYR A 6 -8.31 -1.45 -17.80
C TYR A 6 -8.81 -2.07 -16.50
N GLY A 7 -10.08 -1.88 -16.20
CA GLY A 7 -10.70 -2.45 -15.00
C GLY A 7 -12.14 -2.85 -15.26
N VAL A 8 -12.56 -3.93 -14.64
CA VAL A 8 -13.93 -4.39 -14.61
C VAL A 8 -14.30 -4.79 -13.19
N GLY A 9 -15.52 -4.43 -12.77
CA GLY A 9 -16.01 -4.76 -11.44
C GLY A 9 -17.47 -5.20 -11.49
N VAL A 10 -17.81 -6.20 -10.70
CA VAL A 10 -19.16 -6.69 -10.51
C VAL A 10 -19.52 -6.61 -9.04
N THR A 11 -20.61 -5.93 -8.72
CA THR A 11 -21.17 -5.84 -7.37
C THR A 11 -22.52 -6.53 -7.32
N GLN A 12 -22.68 -7.43 -6.36
CA GLN A 12 -23.89 -8.21 -6.17
C GLN A 12 -24.39 -8.14 -4.73
N ILE A 13 -25.68 -7.90 -4.53
CA ILE A 13 -26.36 -8.08 -3.26
C ILE A 13 -26.66 -9.58 -3.11
N LEU A 14 -25.93 -10.26 -2.23
CA LEU A 14 -26.08 -11.69 -2.00
C LEU A 14 -27.22 -12.03 -1.03
N THR A 15 -27.37 -11.20 0.00
CA THR A 15 -28.47 -11.30 0.97
C THR A 15 -28.92 -9.90 1.38
N ARG A 16 -29.95 -9.81 2.23
CA ARG A 16 -30.42 -8.51 2.77
C ARG A 16 -29.32 -7.72 3.49
N ASN A 17 -28.31 -8.41 4.01
CA ASN A 17 -27.27 -7.82 4.84
C ASN A 17 -25.85 -7.97 4.24
N LEU A 18 -25.70 -8.65 3.10
CA LEU A 18 -24.39 -8.94 2.51
C LEU A 18 -24.32 -8.45 1.06
N ILE A 19 -23.34 -7.59 0.81
CA ILE A 19 -22.96 -7.13 -0.53
C ILE A 19 -21.55 -7.62 -0.80
N ALA A 20 -21.31 -8.19 -1.98
CA ALA A 20 -19.99 -8.59 -2.44
C ALA A 20 -19.62 -7.88 -3.73
N THR A 21 -18.34 -7.56 -3.89
CA THR A 21 -17.78 -6.93 -5.09
C THR A 21 -16.56 -7.73 -5.52
N LEU A 22 -16.50 -8.11 -6.79
CA LEU A 22 -15.32 -8.68 -7.44
C LEU A 22 -14.80 -7.67 -8.45
N ASN A 23 -13.52 -7.36 -8.37
CA ASN A 23 -12.82 -6.46 -9.30
C ASN A 23 -11.67 -7.18 -9.96
N PHE A 24 -11.46 -6.90 -11.23
CA PHE A 24 -10.27 -7.25 -11.99
C PHE A 24 -9.69 -5.98 -12.60
N GLU A 25 -8.37 -5.87 -12.57
CA GLU A 25 -7.66 -4.71 -13.09
C GLU A 25 -6.38 -5.18 -13.78
N THR A 26 -6.05 -4.58 -14.93
CA THR A 26 -4.77 -4.74 -15.61
C THR A 26 -4.20 -3.38 -15.96
N VAL A 27 -2.89 -3.20 -15.71
CA VAL A 27 -2.17 -1.96 -16.00
C VAL A 27 -0.91 -2.30 -16.78
N THR A 28 -0.67 -1.61 -17.88
CA THR A 28 0.57 -1.70 -18.63
C THR A 28 1.24 -0.33 -18.64
N ASP A 29 2.49 -0.30 -18.19
CA ASP A 29 3.38 0.86 -18.23
C ASP A 29 4.49 0.58 -19.23
N GLU A 30 4.75 1.54 -20.16
CA GLU A 30 5.80 1.45 -21.18
C GLU A 30 6.63 2.73 -21.21
N GLY A 31 7.94 2.58 -21.41
CA GLY A 31 8.91 3.65 -21.55
C GLY A 31 9.93 3.66 -20.42
N PHE A 32 10.50 4.82 -20.10
CA PHE A 32 11.52 4.94 -19.07
C PHE A 32 10.89 4.82 -17.68
N LEU A 33 11.04 3.66 -17.03
CA LEU A 33 10.44 3.33 -15.73
C LEU A 33 11.42 3.49 -14.57
N ASN A 34 12.71 3.75 -14.84
CA ASN A 34 13.71 3.97 -13.80
C ASN A 34 13.52 5.31 -13.09
N ASN A 35 13.98 5.38 -11.85
CA ASN A 35 14.26 6.64 -11.19
C ASN A 35 15.72 7.04 -11.47
N PRO A 36 16.00 8.14 -12.20
CA PRO A 36 17.37 8.52 -12.60
C PRO A 36 18.27 8.91 -11.41
N TYR A 37 17.69 9.12 -10.23
CA TYR A 37 18.43 9.51 -9.01
C TYR A 37 18.73 8.33 -8.09
N ARG A 38 18.31 7.11 -8.47
CA ARG A 38 18.57 5.90 -7.69
C ARG A 38 19.71 5.09 -8.26
N SER A 39 20.40 4.36 -7.39
CA SER A 39 21.54 3.52 -7.72
C SER A 39 21.46 2.19 -6.97
N VAL A 40 22.00 1.16 -7.58
CA VAL A 40 22.33 -0.11 -6.93
C VAL A 40 23.75 -0.08 -6.42
N ARG A 41 24.06 -0.94 -5.46
CA ARG A 41 25.43 -1.16 -4.99
C ARG A 41 25.95 -2.51 -5.46
N TYR A 42 27.25 -2.58 -5.72
CA TYR A 42 27.95 -3.82 -6.09
C TYR A 42 29.25 -3.96 -5.30
N VAL A 43 29.68 -5.20 -5.08
CA VAL A 43 30.94 -5.50 -4.37
C VAL A 43 32.11 -4.93 -5.15
N ASP A 44 32.94 -4.12 -4.49
CA ASP A 44 34.14 -3.49 -5.04
C ASP A 44 35.27 -3.51 -4.01
N SER A 45 36.22 -4.42 -4.19
CA SER A 45 37.37 -4.58 -3.30
C SER A 45 38.36 -3.41 -3.37
N GLY A 46 38.26 -2.54 -4.37
CA GLY A 46 39.05 -1.32 -4.50
C GLY A 46 38.45 -0.15 -3.70
N SER A 47 37.21 -0.24 -3.28
CA SER A 47 36.55 0.79 -2.50
C SER A 47 36.84 0.61 -1.00
N ALA A 48 37.04 1.72 -0.29
CA ALA A 48 37.18 1.71 1.18
C ALA A 48 35.95 1.19 1.92
N LEU A 49 34.77 1.24 1.32
CA LEU A 49 33.51 0.74 1.84
C LEU A 49 33.28 -0.75 1.50
N GLY A 50 34.10 -1.36 0.64
CA GLY A 50 33.89 -2.71 0.11
C GLY A 50 32.85 -2.78 -1.02
N TYR A 51 32.21 -1.68 -1.39
CA TYR A 51 31.24 -1.58 -2.47
C TYR A 51 31.30 -0.22 -3.17
N SER A 52 30.78 -0.18 -4.39
CA SER A 52 30.60 1.02 -5.19
C SER A 52 29.16 1.07 -5.74
N PHE A 53 28.78 2.19 -6.37
CA PHE A 53 27.43 2.41 -6.88
C PHE A 53 27.41 2.50 -8.40
N GLU A 54 26.31 2.04 -9.01
CA GLU A 54 25.97 2.25 -10.41
C GLU A 54 24.48 2.55 -10.58
N PRO A 55 24.04 3.17 -11.69
CA PRO A 55 22.61 3.45 -11.93
C PRO A 55 21.75 2.19 -11.95
N GLU A 56 20.52 2.31 -11.44
CA GLU A 56 19.48 1.30 -11.64
C GLU A 56 19.14 1.17 -13.14
N LEU A 57 18.76 -0.03 -13.55
CA LEU A 57 18.29 -0.30 -14.91
C LEU A 57 17.13 -1.28 -14.87
N TYR A 58 15.93 -0.79 -15.20
CA TYR A 58 14.70 -1.57 -15.19
C TYR A 58 14.27 -1.98 -16.60
N PRO A 59 13.45 -3.03 -16.76
CA PRO A 59 12.76 -3.28 -18.02
C PRO A 59 11.88 -2.07 -18.37
N GLU A 60 11.81 -1.74 -19.67
CA GLU A 60 11.02 -0.61 -20.19
C GLU A 60 9.51 -0.87 -20.20
N THR A 61 9.09 -2.09 -19.87
CA THR A 61 7.68 -2.48 -19.84
C THR A 61 7.36 -3.16 -18.51
N ARG A 62 6.17 -2.87 -17.98
CA ARG A 62 5.61 -3.54 -16.82
C ARG A 62 4.11 -3.74 -17.04
N THR A 63 3.67 -4.99 -17.09
CA THR A 63 2.23 -5.32 -17.09
C THR A 63 1.87 -5.96 -15.76
N SER A 64 0.89 -5.40 -15.09
CA SER A 64 0.41 -5.88 -13.80
C SER A 64 -1.07 -6.25 -13.84
N ASN A 65 -1.44 -7.28 -13.11
CA ASN A 65 -2.81 -7.75 -12.98
C ASN A 65 -3.18 -7.85 -11.50
N ALA A 66 -4.41 -7.49 -11.18
CA ALA A 66 -4.92 -7.64 -9.83
C ALA A 66 -6.36 -8.13 -9.82
N VAL A 67 -6.66 -9.01 -8.86
CA VAL A 67 -8.01 -9.48 -8.55
C VAL A 67 -8.32 -9.10 -7.11
N GLY A 68 -9.45 -8.43 -6.89
CA GLY A 68 -9.91 -8.02 -5.56
C GLY A 68 -11.32 -8.53 -5.27
N LEU A 69 -11.49 -9.11 -4.09
CA LEU A 69 -12.79 -9.49 -3.55
C LEU A 69 -13.05 -8.66 -2.30
N ARG A 70 -14.21 -8.01 -2.24
CA ARG A 70 -14.69 -7.25 -1.08
C ARG A 70 -16.07 -7.76 -0.69
N ALA A 71 -16.27 -7.99 0.61
CA ALA A 71 -17.55 -8.34 1.19
C ALA A 71 -17.88 -7.39 2.33
N ARG A 72 -19.09 -6.82 2.32
CA ARG A 72 -19.61 -5.97 3.39
C ARG A 72 -20.86 -6.57 3.97
N TYR A 73 -20.84 -6.83 5.27
CA TYR A 73 -21.94 -7.38 6.03
C TYR A 73 -22.50 -6.36 7.03
N PHE A 74 -23.80 -6.14 6.98
CA PHE A 74 -24.51 -5.23 7.89
C PHE A 74 -25.06 -6.01 9.08
N LEU A 75 -24.59 -5.61 10.26
CA LEU A 75 -24.96 -6.22 11.54
C LEU A 75 -26.31 -5.69 12.07
N PRO A 76 -27.07 -6.48 12.85
CA PRO A 76 -28.40 -6.08 13.32
C PRO A 76 -28.44 -4.79 14.15
N TYR A 77 -27.33 -4.45 14.83
CA TYR A 77 -27.18 -3.27 15.67
C TYR A 77 -26.59 -2.06 14.93
N ARG A 78 -26.88 -1.94 13.61
CA ARG A 78 -26.50 -0.82 12.74
C ARG A 78 -24.99 -0.69 12.47
N ALA A 79 -24.18 -1.65 12.86
CA ALA A 79 -22.78 -1.68 12.51
C ALA A 79 -22.53 -2.38 11.16
N ALA A 80 -21.35 -2.23 10.60
CA ALA A 80 -20.92 -2.90 9.37
C ALA A 80 -19.53 -3.50 9.55
N LEU A 81 -19.36 -4.71 9.01
CA LEU A 81 -18.07 -5.37 8.89
C LEU A 81 -17.74 -5.50 7.40
N GLU A 82 -16.56 -5.07 7.02
CA GLU A 82 -16.04 -5.22 5.65
C GLU A 82 -14.78 -6.06 5.71
N ALA A 83 -14.70 -7.06 4.85
CA ALA A 83 -13.49 -7.84 4.58
C ALA A 83 -13.10 -7.66 3.12
N GLU A 84 -11.81 -7.51 2.86
CA GLU A 84 -11.26 -7.35 1.52
C GLU A 84 -10.00 -8.20 1.37
N TYR A 85 -9.87 -8.84 0.22
CA TYR A 85 -8.66 -9.54 -0.20
C TYR A 85 -8.32 -9.14 -1.62
N ARG A 86 -7.04 -8.84 -1.90
CA ARG A 86 -6.51 -8.50 -3.22
C ARG A 86 -5.25 -9.30 -3.48
N PHE A 87 -5.25 -10.01 -4.59
CA PHE A 87 -4.06 -10.63 -5.19
C PHE A 87 -3.54 -9.74 -6.32
N TYR A 88 -2.23 -9.60 -6.40
CA TYR A 88 -1.51 -8.82 -7.40
C TYR A 88 -0.37 -9.66 -7.98
N THR A 89 -0.12 -9.55 -9.30
CA THR A 89 1.07 -10.10 -9.95
C THR A 89 1.48 -9.23 -11.12
N ASP A 90 2.77 -9.22 -11.47
CA ASP A 90 3.28 -8.46 -12.62
C ASP A 90 4.41 -9.17 -13.37
N THR A 91 4.81 -8.58 -14.51
CA THR A 91 5.89 -9.10 -15.37
C THR A 91 7.29 -8.90 -14.78
N TRP A 92 7.43 -8.23 -13.66
CA TRP A 92 8.67 -8.13 -12.89
C TRP A 92 8.79 -9.22 -11.81
N GLU A 93 7.86 -10.21 -11.84
CA GLU A 93 7.74 -11.35 -10.92
C GLU A 93 7.35 -10.94 -9.49
N ILE A 94 6.81 -9.74 -9.29
CA ILE A 94 6.24 -9.38 -8.00
C ILE A 94 4.86 -10.01 -7.87
N GLU A 95 4.68 -10.77 -6.80
CA GLU A 95 3.39 -11.26 -6.33
C GLU A 95 3.06 -10.59 -5.00
N GLY A 96 1.81 -10.13 -4.84
CA GLY A 96 1.39 -9.42 -3.65
C GLY A 96 0.03 -9.88 -3.14
N HIS A 97 -0.07 -10.07 -1.83
CA HIS A 97 -1.29 -10.42 -1.12
C HIS A 97 -1.68 -9.31 -0.16
N THR A 98 -2.88 -8.79 -0.28
CA THR A 98 -3.41 -7.80 0.65
C THR A 98 -4.70 -8.31 1.25
N ALA A 99 -4.77 -8.36 2.57
CA ALA A 99 -6.01 -8.64 3.31
C ALA A 99 -6.34 -7.46 4.21
N SER A 100 -7.61 -7.08 4.30
CA SER A 100 -8.03 -6.07 5.26
C SER A 100 -9.40 -6.37 5.86
N MET A 101 -9.60 -5.89 7.09
CA MET A 101 -10.86 -5.95 7.81
C MET A 101 -11.17 -4.57 8.38
N THR A 102 -12.41 -4.10 8.14
CA THR A 102 -12.88 -2.80 8.65
C THR A 102 -14.18 -3.03 9.43
N TYR A 103 -14.25 -2.48 10.61
CA TYR A 103 -15.47 -2.44 11.43
C TYR A 103 -15.93 -0.99 11.61
N VAL A 104 -17.20 -0.72 11.31
CA VAL A 104 -17.81 0.60 11.45
C VAL A 104 -18.99 0.52 12.37
N HIS A 105 -19.02 1.35 13.41
CA HIS A 105 -20.10 1.39 14.40
C HIS A 105 -20.60 2.82 14.63
N PRO A 106 -21.81 3.16 14.19
CA PRO A 106 -22.47 4.42 14.55
C PRO A 106 -23.05 4.34 15.97
N TRP A 107 -22.74 5.35 16.78
CA TRP A 107 -23.27 5.47 18.15
C TRP A 107 -23.63 6.92 18.45
N GLY A 108 -24.93 7.21 18.45
CA GLY A 108 -25.44 8.58 18.57
C GLY A 108 -24.87 9.49 17.47
N PRO A 109 -24.29 10.64 17.82
CA PRO A 109 -23.67 11.54 16.84
C PRO A 109 -22.26 11.10 16.41
N PHE A 110 -21.74 10.01 16.97
CA PHE A 110 -20.42 9.49 16.67
C PHE A 110 -20.50 8.31 15.70
N THR A 111 -19.48 8.19 14.84
CA THR A 111 -19.19 6.98 14.08
C THR A 111 -17.74 6.59 14.34
N PHE A 112 -17.57 5.37 14.86
CA PHE A 112 -16.27 4.77 15.11
C PHE A 112 -15.93 3.83 13.97
N GLU A 113 -14.67 3.86 13.48
CA GLU A 113 -14.15 2.95 12.49
C GLU A 113 -12.80 2.41 12.96
N GLY A 114 -12.65 1.09 12.91
CA GLY A 114 -11.38 0.41 13.09
C GLY A 114 -11.05 -0.37 11.84
N LYS A 115 -9.81 -0.25 11.32
CA LYS A 115 -9.33 -1.02 10.17
C LYS A 115 -7.98 -1.65 10.49
N PHE A 116 -7.85 -2.92 10.13
CA PHE A 116 -6.58 -3.63 10.04
C PHE A 116 -6.32 -3.99 8.59
N ARG A 117 -5.08 -3.80 8.13
CA ARG A 117 -4.62 -4.21 6.80
C ARG A 117 -3.28 -4.92 6.94
N TYR A 118 -3.19 -6.07 6.33
CA TYR A 118 -1.98 -6.86 6.11
C TYR A 118 -1.64 -6.82 4.63
N HIS A 119 -0.36 -6.69 4.31
CA HIS A 119 0.15 -6.81 2.95
C HIS A 119 1.49 -7.52 2.98
N ASP A 120 1.66 -8.46 2.06
CA ASP A 120 2.88 -9.22 1.82
C ASP A 120 3.17 -9.22 0.33
N GLN A 121 4.44 -9.06 -0.03
CA GLN A 121 4.86 -9.13 -1.43
C GLN A 121 6.22 -9.80 -1.57
N THR A 122 6.41 -10.48 -2.72
CA THR A 122 7.73 -10.96 -3.18
C THR A 122 8.56 -9.82 -3.75
N GLY A 123 9.85 -10.06 -3.96
CA GLY A 123 10.74 -9.10 -4.64
C GLY A 123 10.68 -9.21 -6.16
N ALA A 124 11.04 -8.13 -6.86
CA ALA A 124 11.23 -8.16 -8.30
C ALA A 124 12.41 -9.08 -8.68
N ALA A 125 12.31 -9.78 -9.81
CA ALA A 125 13.35 -10.71 -10.30
C ALA A 125 14.74 -10.10 -10.40
N PHE A 126 14.80 -8.81 -10.68
CA PHE A 126 16.05 -8.04 -10.83
C PHE A 126 16.42 -7.23 -9.57
N PHE A 127 15.66 -7.37 -8.47
CA PHE A 127 16.01 -6.77 -7.19
C PHE A 127 17.16 -7.53 -6.53
N ARG A 128 18.14 -6.79 -6.02
CA ARG A 128 19.16 -7.29 -5.08
C ARG A 128 19.60 -6.16 -4.16
N ASP A 129 19.85 -6.48 -2.91
CA ASP A 129 20.39 -5.51 -1.97
C ASP A 129 21.83 -5.11 -2.33
N ILE A 130 22.64 -6.09 -2.78
CA ILE A 130 23.97 -5.88 -3.32
C ILE A 130 24.23 -6.84 -4.48
N PHE A 131 24.86 -6.35 -5.54
CA PHE A 131 25.29 -7.14 -6.69
C PHE A 131 26.72 -7.63 -6.52
N SER A 132 27.07 -8.79 -7.09
CA SER A 132 28.40 -9.39 -6.96
C SER A 132 29.53 -8.60 -7.67
N ARG A 133 29.18 -7.80 -8.68
CA ARG A 133 30.09 -6.94 -9.46
C ARG A 133 29.29 -5.89 -10.22
N SER A 134 29.97 -4.90 -10.78
CA SER A 134 29.35 -3.97 -11.74
C SER A 134 28.79 -4.71 -12.94
N GLU A 135 27.63 -4.26 -13.43
CA GLU A 135 26.93 -4.83 -14.59
C GLU A 135 26.70 -6.36 -14.47
N ALA A 136 26.41 -6.83 -13.25
CA ALA A 136 26.22 -8.26 -12.99
C ALA A 136 25.03 -8.85 -13.74
N THR A 137 24.00 -8.05 -14.02
CA THR A 137 22.75 -8.42 -14.70
C THR A 137 22.32 -7.34 -15.68
N ASN A 138 21.51 -7.74 -16.68
CA ASN A 138 20.97 -6.80 -17.68
C ASN A 138 20.01 -5.78 -17.04
N PHE A 139 19.21 -6.21 -16.07
CA PHE A 139 18.35 -5.33 -15.27
C PHE A 139 18.77 -5.43 -13.82
N ARG A 140 18.71 -4.32 -13.11
CA ARG A 140 19.14 -4.21 -11.72
C ARG A 140 18.40 -3.10 -10.98
N GLY A 141 17.94 -3.37 -9.79
CA GLY A 141 17.26 -2.42 -8.93
C GLY A 141 17.52 -2.69 -7.47
N ARG A 142 17.58 -1.63 -6.67
CA ARG A 142 17.70 -1.65 -5.23
C ARG A 142 16.63 -0.75 -4.59
N ASP A 143 15.56 -0.46 -5.32
CA ASP A 143 14.43 0.24 -4.72
C ASP A 143 13.77 -0.65 -3.67
N LYS A 144 13.61 -0.12 -2.46
CA LYS A 144 12.94 -0.82 -1.35
C LYS A 144 11.52 -1.29 -1.70
N GLU A 145 10.83 -0.57 -2.60
CA GLU A 145 9.48 -0.92 -3.05
C GLU A 145 9.46 -2.15 -3.97
N LEU A 146 10.63 -2.54 -4.52
CA LEU A 146 10.82 -3.75 -5.33
C LEU A 146 11.31 -4.94 -4.51
N SER A 147 11.61 -4.75 -3.22
CA SER A 147 12.08 -5.81 -2.33
C SER A 147 10.90 -6.63 -1.78
N PRO A 148 11.17 -7.86 -1.32
CA PRO A 148 10.19 -8.58 -0.53
C PRO A 148 9.95 -7.84 0.79
N LEU A 149 8.68 -7.63 1.12
CA LEU A 149 8.29 -6.93 2.35
C LEU A 149 6.95 -7.42 2.89
N THR A 150 6.78 -7.24 4.18
CA THR A 150 5.49 -7.41 4.87
C THR A 150 5.10 -6.10 5.54
N SER A 151 3.83 -5.71 5.46
CA SER A 151 3.36 -4.51 6.14
C SER A 151 2.03 -4.71 6.87
N TYR A 152 1.91 -4.00 7.99
CA TYR A 152 0.72 -3.96 8.83
C TYR A 152 0.27 -2.51 8.98
N THR A 153 -1.02 -2.27 8.82
CA THR A 153 -1.60 -0.95 9.07
C THR A 153 -2.79 -1.09 10.01
N PHE A 154 -2.77 -0.32 11.08
CA PHE A 154 -3.88 -0.18 12.02
C PHE A 154 -4.43 1.24 11.91
N ARG A 155 -5.72 1.36 11.62
CA ARG A 155 -6.43 2.65 11.58
C ARG A 155 -7.51 2.68 12.63
N GLY A 156 -7.56 3.78 13.39
CA GLY A 156 -8.70 4.19 14.18
C GLY A 156 -9.24 5.52 13.64
N LYS A 157 -10.56 5.63 13.44
CA LYS A 157 -11.19 6.87 13.03
C LYS A 157 -12.44 7.12 13.87
N VAL A 158 -12.63 8.39 14.27
CA VAL A 158 -13.84 8.89 14.93
C VAL A 158 -14.38 10.04 14.11
N SER A 159 -15.65 9.96 13.77
CA SER A 159 -16.40 11.04 13.12
C SER A 159 -17.49 11.53 14.08
N TYR A 160 -17.52 12.83 14.33
CA TYR A 160 -18.54 13.48 15.16
C TYR A 160 -19.44 14.35 14.28
N GLU A 161 -20.74 14.05 14.26
CA GLU A 161 -21.76 14.84 13.56
C GLU A 161 -22.23 15.98 14.49
N PHE A 162 -21.70 17.20 14.27
CA PHE A 162 -22.03 18.38 15.07
C PHE A 162 -23.17 19.20 14.49
N LEU A 163 -23.52 18.98 13.21
CA LEU A 163 -24.62 19.63 12.53
C LEU A 163 -25.55 18.55 11.96
N GLU A 164 -26.74 18.44 12.54
CA GLU A 164 -27.77 17.48 12.13
C GLU A 164 -28.62 18.04 10.97
N PRO A 165 -29.21 17.19 10.11
CA PRO A 165 -29.99 17.62 8.94
C PRO A 165 -31.17 18.59 9.25
N ASN A 166 -31.69 18.58 10.47
CA ASN A 166 -32.84 19.41 10.91
C ASN A 166 -32.43 20.68 11.67
N LYS A 167 -31.12 20.87 11.94
CA LYS A 167 -30.58 22.01 12.67
C LYS A 167 -29.51 22.74 11.88
N GLY A 168 -29.74 22.88 10.54
CA GLY A 168 -28.78 23.46 9.60
C GLY A 168 -28.26 24.84 10.02
N TRP A 169 -27.04 25.15 9.65
CA TRP A 169 -26.42 26.45 9.83
C TRP A 169 -26.27 27.16 8.47
N GLY A 170 -27.18 28.10 8.20
CA GLY A 170 -27.24 28.80 6.91
C GLY A 170 -27.55 27.84 5.77
N ILE A 171 -26.62 27.74 4.78
CA ILE A 171 -26.76 26.84 3.64
C ILE A 171 -26.33 25.38 3.96
N PHE A 172 -25.67 25.16 5.09
CA PHE A 172 -25.17 23.82 5.45
C PHE A 172 -26.25 23.03 6.20
N LYS A 173 -26.52 21.84 5.70
CA LYS A 173 -27.51 20.91 6.26
C LYS A 173 -26.89 19.88 7.20
N ARG A 174 -25.61 19.55 7.00
CA ARG A 174 -24.89 18.56 7.79
C ARG A 174 -23.42 18.99 7.94
N GLY A 175 -22.83 18.73 9.10
CA GLY A 175 -21.42 18.97 9.37
C GLY A 175 -20.83 17.84 10.20
N THR A 176 -19.64 17.35 9.82
CA THR A 176 -18.90 16.36 10.60
C THR A 176 -17.48 16.81 10.85
N LEU A 177 -16.97 16.56 12.05
CA LEU A 177 -15.56 16.64 12.41
C LEU A 177 -15.01 15.21 12.44
N ASN A 178 -13.90 14.99 11.76
CA ASN A 178 -13.29 13.68 11.62
C ASN A 178 -11.86 13.72 12.17
N PHE A 179 -11.50 12.70 12.94
CA PHE A 179 -10.15 12.43 13.40
C PHE A 179 -9.79 11.01 13.03
N SER A 180 -8.61 10.81 12.45
CA SER A 180 -8.06 9.47 12.24
C SER A 180 -6.60 9.37 12.59
N LEU A 181 -6.21 8.19 13.06
CA LEU A 181 -4.84 7.78 13.33
C LEU A 181 -4.56 6.50 12.55
N ASP A 182 -3.53 6.52 11.71
CA ASP A 182 -2.97 5.33 11.09
C ASP A 182 -1.60 5.04 11.71
N HIS A 183 -1.39 3.80 12.13
CA HIS A 183 -0.08 3.26 12.49
C HIS A 183 0.35 2.27 11.42
N LEU A 184 1.44 2.58 10.74
CA LEU A 184 2.03 1.78 9.67
C LEU A 184 3.35 1.17 10.18
N PHE A 185 3.49 -0.12 9.94
CA PHE A 185 4.70 -0.88 10.18
C PHE A 185 5.06 -1.67 8.91
N VAL A 186 6.29 -1.54 8.41
CA VAL A 186 6.81 -2.25 7.23
C VAL A 186 8.13 -2.90 7.59
N GLU A 187 8.21 -4.20 7.34
CA GLU A 187 9.41 -5.03 7.48
C GLU A 187 9.90 -5.41 6.08
N TYR A 188 11.14 -5.07 5.79
CA TYR A 188 11.79 -5.45 4.54
C TYR A 188 12.65 -6.69 4.77
N HIS A 189 12.52 -7.71 3.91
CA HIS A 189 13.17 -9.01 4.14
C HIS A 189 14.53 -9.13 3.47
N GLU A 190 14.81 -8.30 2.49
CA GLU A 190 16.09 -8.33 1.73
C GLU A 190 16.69 -6.92 1.51
N PHE A 191 16.11 -5.87 2.06
CA PHE A 191 16.63 -4.51 1.93
C PHE A 191 17.32 -4.08 3.22
N SER A 192 18.66 -3.83 3.16
CA SER A 192 19.46 -3.43 4.31
C SER A 192 19.52 -1.91 4.48
N ASP A 193 19.62 -1.48 5.74
CA ASP A 193 19.96 -0.11 6.10
C ASP A 193 21.50 0.07 6.08
N ILE A 194 22.01 0.67 5.02
CA ILE A 194 23.47 0.90 4.82
C ILE A 194 24.09 1.82 5.88
N THR A 195 23.27 2.47 6.70
CA THR A 195 23.75 3.34 7.78
C THR A 195 23.89 2.62 9.12
N SER A 196 23.38 1.39 9.22
CA SER A 196 23.31 0.62 10.48
C SER A 196 24.56 -0.21 10.77
N GLY A 197 25.47 -0.42 9.80
CA GLY A 197 26.66 -1.27 9.96
C GLY A 197 27.61 -1.21 8.79
N SER A 198 28.60 -2.11 8.81
CA SER A 198 29.50 -2.34 7.67
C SER A 198 28.89 -3.36 6.71
N LEU A 199 29.45 -3.44 5.49
CA LEU A 199 28.98 -4.40 4.50
C LEU A 199 28.94 -5.83 5.06
N GLY A 200 27.74 -6.43 5.02
CA GLY A 200 27.47 -7.78 5.52
C GLY A 200 26.96 -7.85 6.96
N ASP A 201 27.05 -6.77 7.74
CA ASP A 201 26.55 -6.66 9.12
C ASP A 201 25.41 -5.62 9.24
N GLU A 202 24.89 -5.14 8.10
CA GLU A 202 23.81 -4.16 8.08
C GLU A 202 22.48 -4.79 8.56
N ALA A 203 21.75 -4.09 9.41
CA ALA A 203 20.40 -4.49 9.79
C ALA A 203 19.43 -4.35 8.62
N LEU A 204 18.41 -5.20 8.56
CA LEU A 204 17.30 -5.02 7.63
C LEU A 204 16.55 -3.73 7.95
N TYR A 205 16.12 -3.03 6.90
CA TYR A 205 15.40 -1.78 7.05
C TYR A 205 13.97 -2.03 7.55
N GLU A 206 13.53 -1.22 8.49
CA GLU A 206 12.16 -1.18 9.00
C GLU A 206 11.61 0.23 8.90
N LEU A 207 10.33 0.36 8.57
CA LEU A 207 9.64 1.65 8.56
C LEU A 207 8.47 1.61 9.55
N LYS A 208 8.48 2.55 10.50
CA LYS A 208 7.37 2.80 11.43
C LYS A 208 6.89 4.23 11.26
N ALA A 209 5.59 4.39 10.99
CA ALA A 209 5.03 5.71 10.79
C ALA A 209 3.66 5.85 11.46
N ASN A 210 3.40 7.05 11.99
CA ASN A 210 2.09 7.46 12.48
C ASN A 210 1.58 8.60 11.61
N VAL A 211 0.35 8.46 11.10
CA VAL A 211 -0.31 9.50 10.32
C VAL A 211 -1.56 9.96 11.06
N TYR A 212 -1.57 11.23 11.46
CA TYR A 212 -2.71 11.88 12.11
C TYR A 212 -3.43 12.75 11.09
N GLN A 213 -4.75 12.60 10.99
CA GLN A 213 -5.56 13.42 10.09
C GLN A 213 -6.74 14.01 10.85
N VAL A 214 -6.97 15.31 10.66
CA VAL A 214 -8.15 16.02 11.14
C VAL A 214 -8.77 16.77 9.98
N PHE A 215 -10.06 16.58 9.74
CA PHE A 215 -10.78 17.29 8.68
C PHE A 215 -12.25 17.52 9.04
N VAL A 216 -12.81 18.58 8.50
CA VAL A 216 -14.22 18.92 8.63
C VAL A 216 -14.89 18.78 7.27
N SER A 217 -16.09 18.18 7.26
CA SER A 217 -16.89 18.06 6.04
C SER A 217 -18.23 18.74 6.25
N PHE A 218 -18.68 19.50 5.23
CA PHE A 218 -20.00 20.14 5.22
C PHE A 218 -20.78 19.69 3.98
N TRP A 219 -22.09 19.50 4.15
CA TRP A 219 -23.03 19.25 3.06
C TRP A 219 -24.06 20.39 3.01
N TYR A 220 -24.41 20.85 1.83
CA TYR A 220 -25.36 21.91 1.52
C TYR A 220 -26.60 21.40 0.75
#